data_cfcff406d60bdca09f15f1546d4cd2b1
#
_entry.id   cfcff406d60bdca09f15f1546d4cd2b1
#
_cell.length_a   1.000
_cell.length_b   1.000
_cell.length_c   1.000
_cell.angle_alpha   90.00
_cell.angle_beta   90.00
_cell.angle_gamma   90.00
#
_symmetry.space_group_name_H-M   'P 1'
#
loop_
_entity.id
_entity.type
_entity.pdbx_description
1 polymer ?
#
loop_
_entity_poly.entity_id
_entity_poly.type
_entity_poly.pdbx_seq_one_letter_code
_entity_poly.pdbx_strand_id
1 'polypeptide(L)'
;VYPPEKADYTEEIERGVRALRESDFPAARQAFGEVAAGSRQYRSAQNLLAISYLLEDKKAEARALCEKLIAEKDDDVQAYTTYAAVLGQLDEHEKAREIAEKLCTMQTDDTDELYKIATVCCENGLDAEALEKFIRLEEDLPNDRTLLYFKAVAAYKSGNIPLCLETFDRLLVPCPAAAVARYYYDSVRYYLDNKGKEDVPMPELTYYYRVPQKVRDTYCDLLYFLDGLRVKEAASVSDNPQVLSVLEWCFDEMDGSDGDLQTLALCVAVHCRYDRFVEDVLLNPDVSDVVKVSALQLIAERNKDTEYGAVVYHIYRRIRFYHLKISGKKRKKFLQAYAAVYAKFSVISDNHAQRIRASAELLYNCLSLRGAYSYIDAPADVSCAIYLLAGIRETGGASSAAGIFDADEGKAAEILHLVREVTGEVLRRSNAKGAPQEERKERKEEEPQGGAKKEE
;
A
#
# COMPACT_ATOMS: atom_id res chain seq x y z
N VAL A 1 -43.57 36.83 16.09
CA VAL A 1 -42.11 37.02 16.16
C VAL A 1 -41.53 35.61 16.13
N TYR A 2 -40.92 35.20 15.02
CA TYR A 2 -40.17 33.97 14.94
C TYR A 2 -38.93 34.09 15.84
N PRO A 3 -38.56 33.10 16.66
CA PRO A 3 -37.28 33.13 17.35
C PRO A 3 -36.18 33.29 16.30
N PRO A 4 -35.09 34.06 16.61
CA PRO A 4 -33.99 34.15 15.68
C PRO A 4 -33.49 32.74 15.35
N GLU A 5 -33.33 32.42 14.04
CA GLU A 5 -32.66 31.21 13.62
C GLU A 5 -31.35 31.09 14.38
N LYS A 6 -31.17 30.02 15.15
CA LYS A 6 -29.88 29.74 15.77
C LYS A 6 -28.86 29.61 14.64
N ALA A 7 -27.90 30.52 14.62
CA ALA A 7 -26.82 30.46 13.63
C ALA A 7 -26.20 29.04 13.63
N ASP A 8 -26.08 28.46 12.46
CA ASP A 8 -25.41 27.18 12.24
C ASP A 8 -23.91 27.47 12.00
N TYR A 9 -23.05 26.85 12.79
CA TYR A 9 -21.59 26.98 12.73
C TYR A 9 -20.93 25.71 12.21
N THR A 10 -21.61 24.92 11.41
CA THR A 10 -21.09 23.67 10.85
C THR A 10 -19.86 23.92 9.97
N GLU A 11 -19.87 24.99 9.17
CA GLU A 11 -18.72 25.34 8.31
C GLU A 11 -17.47 25.71 9.11
N GLU A 12 -17.61 26.44 10.22
CA GLU A 12 -16.50 26.81 11.10
C GLU A 12 -15.90 25.58 11.77
N ILE A 13 -16.75 24.65 12.23
CA ILE A 13 -16.28 23.38 12.82
C ILE A 13 -15.56 22.55 11.78
N GLU A 14 -16.11 22.37 10.59
CA GLU A 14 -15.47 21.60 9.50
C GLU A 14 -14.12 22.23 9.09
N ARG A 15 -14.06 23.55 8.98
CA ARG A 15 -12.82 24.28 8.70
C ARG A 15 -11.79 24.04 9.80
N GLY A 16 -12.18 24.13 11.06
CA GLY A 16 -11.31 23.88 12.20
C GLY A 16 -10.80 22.44 12.27
N VAL A 17 -11.67 21.46 12.01
CA VAL A 17 -11.29 20.02 11.94
C VAL A 17 -10.32 19.76 10.78
N ARG A 18 -10.52 20.40 9.62
CA ARG A 18 -9.58 20.31 8.51
C ARG A 18 -8.21 20.86 8.88
N ALA A 19 -8.17 22.04 9.51
CA ALA A 19 -6.94 22.66 9.99
C ALA A 19 -6.21 21.77 11.03
N LEU A 20 -6.96 21.09 11.92
CA LEU A 20 -6.37 20.11 12.85
C LEU A 20 -5.68 18.95 12.11
N ARG A 21 -6.31 18.42 11.05
CA ARG A 21 -5.72 17.33 10.24
C ARG A 21 -4.46 17.75 9.51
N GLU A 22 -4.40 19.04 9.13
CA GLU A 22 -3.24 19.66 8.48
C GLU A 22 -2.19 20.15 9.47
N SER A 23 -2.42 19.94 10.79
CA SER A 23 -1.58 20.43 11.89
C SER A 23 -1.44 21.97 11.94
N ASP A 24 -2.40 22.70 11.33
CA ASP A 24 -2.50 24.15 11.44
C ASP A 24 -3.32 24.54 12.68
N PHE A 25 -2.70 24.42 13.85
CA PHE A 25 -3.35 24.69 15.12
C PHE A 25 -3.83 26.15 15.28
N PRO A 26 -3.10 27.20 14.80
CA PRO A 26 -3.60 28.56 14.82
C PRO A 26 -4.91 28.74 14.05
N ALA A 27 -5.00 28.20 12.82
CA ALA A 27 -6.22 28.27 12.01
C ALA A 27 -7.37 27.47 12.65
N ALA A 28 -7.08 26.31 13.24
CA ALA A 28 -8.08 25.52 13.98
C ALA A 28 -8.67 26.32 15.15
N ARG A 29 -7.82 26.93 15.98
CA ARG A 29 -8.26 27.76 17.12
C ARG A 29 -9.08 28.96 16.69
N GLN A 30 -8.69 29.62 15.60
CA GLN A 30 -9.47 30.72 15.04
C GLN A 30 -10.87 30.24 14.65
N ALA A 31 -10.97 29.16 13.90
CA ALA A 31 -12.25 28.63 13.44
C ALA A 31 -13.17 28.22 14.61
N PHE A 32 -12.66 27.53 15.60
CA PHE A 32 -13.45 27.15 16.79
C PHE A 32 -13.81 28.36 17.66
N GLY A 33 -12.97 29.40 17.71
CA GLY A 33 -13.23 30.65 18.41
C GLY A 33 -14.34 31.51 17.79
N GLU A 34 -14.64 31.33 16.51
CA GLU A 34 -15.73 32.03 15.80
C GLU A 34 -17.12 31.46 16.20
N VAL A 35 -17.20 30.30 16.81
CA VAL A 35 -18.45 29.66 17.22
C VAL A 35 -19.01 30.39 18.45
N ALA A 36 -20.18 31.03 18.28
CA ALA A 36 -20.77 31.87 19.32
C ALA A 36 -21.21 31.07 20.56
N ALA A 37 -20.92 31.60 21.74
CA ALA A 37 -21.41 31.11 23.02
C ALA A 37 -22.94 31.08 23.03
N GLY A 38 -23.56 29.93 23.20
CA GLY A 38 -25.03 29.77 23.15
C GLY A 38 -25.55 29.16 21.86
N SER A 39 -24.69 28.96 20.85
CA SER A 39 -25.02 28.06 19.74
C SER A 39 -25.06 26.59 20.19
N ARG A 40 -25.76 25.75 19.41
CA ARG A 40 -25.78 24.29 19.69
C ARG A 40 -24.41 23.67 19.61
N GLN A 41 -23.55 24.19 18.71
CA GLN A 41 -22.22 23.67 18.43
C GLN A 41 -21.13 24.21 19.35
N TYR A 42 -21.43 25.18 20.21
CA TYR A 42 -20.42 25.84 21.06
C TYR A 42 -19.60 24.87 21.92
N ARG A 43 -20.26 23.94 22.59
CA ARG A 43 -19.55 22.97 23.47
C ARG A 43 -18.65 22.04 22.69
N SER A 44 -19.12 21.55 21.54
CA SER A 44 -18.31 20.73 20.64
C SER A 44 -17.09 21.51 20.12
N ALA A 45 -17.27 22.78 19.74
CA ALA A 45 -16.17 23.65 19.33
C ALA A 45 -15.15 23.88 20.44
N GLN A 46 -15.62 24.11 21.70
CA GLN A 46 -14.73 24.29 22.85
C GLN A 46 -13.96 22.99 23.18
N ASN A 47 -14.58 21.85 23.04
CA ASN A 47 -13.90 20.56 23.21
C ASN A 47 -12.83 20.34 22.12
N LEU A 48 -13.14 20.63 20.85
CA LEU A 48 -12.17 20.59 19.76
C LEU A 48 -11.03 21.62 19.94
N LEU A 49 -11.32 22.76 20.55
CA LEU A 49 -10.31 23.74 20.95
C LEU A 49 -9.38 23.17 22.02
N ALA A 50 -9.91 22.46 23.04
CA ALA A 50 -9.10 21.77 24.04
C ALA A 50 -8.19 20.70 23.40
N ILE A 51 -8.70 19.94 22.45
CA ILE A 51 -7.92 18.98 21.67
C ILE A 51 -6.82 19.69 20.88
N SER A 52 -7.12 20.83 20.26
CA SER A 52 -6.11 21.63 19.55
C SER A 52 -4.96 22.08 20.46
N TYR A 53 -5.28 22.53 21.68
CA TYR A 53 -4.26 22.86 22.66
C TYR A 53 -3.43 21.64 23.08
N LEU A 54 -4.07 20.48 23.26
CA LEU A 54 -3.39 19.23 23.63
C LEU A 54 -2.41 18.79 22.54
N LEU A 55 -2.82 18.83 21.26
CA LEU A 55 -1.97 18.48 20.13
C LEU A 55 -0.79 19.43 19.91
N GLU A 56 -0.93 20.70 20.36
CA GLU A 56 0.14 21.71 20.32
C GLU A 56 1.03 21.68 21.58
N ASP A 57 0.88 20.63 22.45
CA ASP A 57 1.56 20.49 23.75
C ASP A 57 1.26 21.63 24.77
N LYS A 58 0.17 22.37 24.57
CA LYS A 58 -0.34 23.39 25.49
C LYS A 58 -1.26 22.76 26.54
N LYS A 59 -0.70 21.88 27.35
CA LYS A 59 -1.46 21.03 28.28
C LYS A 59 -2.19 21.80 29.35
N ALA A 60 -1.63 22.95 29.81
CA ALA A 60 -2.25 23.78 30.84
C ALA A 60 -3.53 24.47 30.32
N GLU A 61 -3.51 24.97 29.09
CA GLU A 61 -4.67 25.60 28.46
C GLU A 61 -5.74 24.55 28.14
N ALA A 62 -5.34 23.37 27.62
CA ALA A 62 -6.27 22.27 27.40
C ALA A 62 -6.97 21.86 28.71
N ARG A 63 -6.21 21.70 29.79
CA ARG A 63 -6.73 21.37 31.12
C ARG A 63 -7.75 22.41 31.63
N ALA A 64 -7.38 23.67 31.63
CA ALA A 64 -8.25 24.75 32.12
C ALA A 64 -9.58 24.81 31.32
N LEU A 65 -9.54 24.53 30.02
CA LEU A 65 -10.73 24.52 29.19
C LEU A 65 -11.62 23.30 29.49
N CYS A 66 -11.03 22.11 29.66
CA CYS A 66 -11.79 20.92 30.04
C CYS A 66 -12.45 21.09 31.44
N GLU A 67 -11.71 21.59 32.45
CA GLU A 67 -12.24 21.86 33.80
C GLU A 67 -13.42 22.85 33.74
N LYS A 68 -13.33 23.89 32.89
CA LYS A 68 -14.44 24.84 32.66
C LYS A 68 -15.67 24.13 32.06
N LEU A 69 -15.48 23.33 30.99
CA LEU A 69 -16.57 22.63 30.32
C LEU A 69 -17.30 21.67 31.27
N ILE A 70 -16.53 20.95 32.09
CA ILE A 70 -17.06 20.01 33.09
C ILE A 70 -17.83 20.77 34.19
N ALA A 71 -17.31 21.92 34.67
CA ALA A 71 -17.99 22.73 35.65
C ALA A 71 -19.32 23.33 35.16
N GLU A 72 -19.43 23.61 33.85
CA GLU A 72 -20.65 24.11 33.24
C GLU A 72 -21.68 22.98 33.01
N LYS A 73 -21.24 21.75 32.72
CA LYS A 73 -22.11 20.60 32.48
C LYS A 73 -21.39 19.30 32.93
N ASP A 74 -21.87 18.72 34.00
CA ASP A 74 -21.24 17.58 34.68
C ASP A 74 -21.54 16.20 34.04
N ASP A 75 -22.30 16.15 32.94
CA ASP A 75 -22.62 14.95 32.18
C ASP A 75 -22.13 15.00 30.73
N ASP A 76 -21.09 15.81 30.45
CA ASP A 76 -20.52 15.95 29.10
C ASP A 76 -19.42 14.91 28.85
N VAL A 77 -19.80 13.80 28.22
CA VAL A 77 -18.89 12.69 27.89
C VAL A 77 -17.66 13.19 27.09
N GLN A 78 -17.85 14.09 26.12
CA GLN A 78 -16.74 14.58 25.30
C GLN A 78 -15.73 15.39 26.12
N ALA A 79 -16.20 16.24 27.02
CA ALA A 79 -15.32 17.04 27.89
C ALA A 79 -14.52 16.13 28.86
N TYR A 80 -15.17 15.10 29.42
CA TYR A 80 -14.50 14.16 30.31
C TYR A 80 -13.50 13.27 29.56
N THR A 81 -13.81 12.78 28.37
CA THR A 81 -12.87 11.97 27.58
C THR A 81 -11.63 12.78 27.16
N THR A 82 -11.81 14.04 26.74
CA THR A 82 -10.68 14.92 26.46
C THR A 82 -9.87 15.23 27.73
N TYR A 83 -10.53 15.41 28.88
CA TYR A 83 -9.85 15.68 30.14
C TYR A 83 -9.01 14.49 30.62
N ALA A 84 -9.53 13.27 30.47
CA ALA A 84 -8.76 12.05 30.76
C ALA A 84 -7.48 11.98 29.92
N ALA A 85 -7.56 12.27 28.61
CA ALA A 85 -6.41 12.32 27.73
C ALA A 85 -5.39 13.40 28.13
N VAL A 86 -5.87 14.60 28.52
CA VAL A 86 -5.01 15.69 29.03
C VAL A 86 -4.27 15.26 30.30
N LEU A 87 -4.97 14.63 31.25
CA LEU A 87 -4.39 14.14 32.50
C LEU A 87 -3.35 13.04 32.23
N GLY A 88 -3.62 12.14 31.30
CA GLY A 88 -2.66 11.12 30.87
C GLY A 88 -1.36 11.72 30.31
N GLN A 89 -1.46 12.79 29.49
CA GLN A 89 -0.27 13.50 28.98
C GLN A 89 0.46 14.35 30.03
N LEU A 90 -0.20 14.65 31.15
CA LEU A 90 0.39 15.31 32.32
C LEU A 90 1.00 14.32 33.32
N ASP A 91 1.00 13.02 33.01
CA ASP A 91 1.41 11.93 33.91
C ASP A 91 0.59 11.88 35.22
N GLU A 92 -0.62 12.50 35.25
CA GLU A 92 -1.54 12.49 36.39
C GLU A 92 -2.44 11.24 36.31
N HIS A 93 -1.86 10.04 36.27
CA HIS A 93 -2.55 8.78 35.99
C HIS A 93 -3.67 8.45 37.02
N GLU A 94 -3.48 8.75 38.30
CA GLU A 94 -4.51 8.51 39.30
C GLU A 94 -5.78 9.33 39.05
N LYS A 95 -5.62 10.61 38.69
CA LYS A 95 -6.77 11.46 38.35
C LYS A 95 -7.41 11.06 37.04
N ALA A 96 -6.60 10.67 36.05
CA ALA A 96 -7.14 10.16 34.78
C ALA A 96 -8.02 8.93 35.02
N ARG A 97 -7.60 8.04 35.93
CA ARG A 97 -8.38 6.88 36.34
C ARG A 97 -9.67 7.26 37.08
N GLU A 98 -9.64 8.22 38.00
CA GLU A 98 -10.85 8.74 38.66
C GLU A 98 -11.87 9.29 37.64
N ILE A 99 -11.38 9.99 36.60
CA ILE A 99 -12.21 10.49 35.52
C ILE A 99 -12.79 9.34 34.69
N ALA A 100 -11.98 8.32 34.39
CA ALA A 100 -12.44 7.13 33.67
C ALA A 100 -13.51 6.36 34.49
N GLU A 101 -13.33 6.18 35.77
CA GLU A 101 -14.33 5.57 36.68
C GLU A 101 -15.64 6.36 36.64
N LYS A 102 -15.58 7.70 36.64
CA LYS A 102 -16.77 8.55 36.56
C LYS A 102 -17.44 8.38 35.14
N LEU A 103 -16.68 8.36 34.08
CA LEU A 103 -17.20 8.11 32.73
C LEU A 103 -17.94 6.77 32.63
N CYS A 104 -17.42 5.71 33.27
CA CYS A 104 -18.07 4.40 33.28
C CYS A 104 -19.46 4.40 33.89
N THR A 105 -19.76 5.36 34.80
CA THR A 105 -21.10 5.50 35.41
C THR A 105 -22.06 6.30 34.56
N MET A 106 -21.61 7.01 33.55
CA MET A 106 -22.46 7.80 32.65
C MET A 106 -23.28 6.88 31.74
N GLN A 107 -24.55 7.22 31.57
CA GLN A 107 -25.46 6.52 30.68
C GLN A 107 -25.55 7.30 29.36
N THR A 108 -25.29 6.63 28.25
CA THR A 108 -25.48 7.19 26.92
C THR A 108 -26.02 6.10 25.99
N ASP A 109 -26.88 6.49 25.04
CA ASP A 109 -27.34 5.65 23.95
C ASP A 109 -26.62 6.01 22.64
N ASP A 110 -25.71 7.00 22.69
CA ASP A 110 -24.89 7.40 21.54
C ASP A 110 -23.69 6.43 21.41
N THR A 111 -23.64 5.74 20.27
CA THR A 111 -22.62 4.73 19.96
C THR A 111 -21.21 5.34 19.97
N ASP A 112 -21.03 6.57 19.46
CA ASP A 112 -19.73 7.25 19.45
C ASP A 112 -19.27 7.63 20.87
N GLU A 113 -20.19 8.10 21.71
CA GLU A 113 -19.86 8.38 23.12
C GLU A 113 -19.51 7.10 23.90
N LEU A 114 -20.30 6.03 23.69
CA LEU A 114 -20.03 4.75 24.31
C LEU A 114 -18.68 4.17 23.91
N TYR A 115 -18.29 4.33 22.64
CA TYR A 115 -16.98 3.91 22.15
C TYR A 115 -15.85 4.71 22.80
N LYS A 116 -16.01 6.03 22.95
CA LYS A 116 -15.03 6.89 23.64
C LYS A 116 -14.88 6.50 25.11
N ILE A 117 -15.99 6.22 25.83
CA ILE A 117 -15.94 5.75 27.20
C ILE A 117 -15.14 4.45 27.29
N ALA A 118 -15.45 3.47 26.41
CA ALA A 118 -14.72 2.20 26.40
C ALA A 118 -13.22 2.39 26.17
N THR A 119 -12.84 3.27 25.23
CA THR A 119 -11.43 3.59 24.96
C THR A 119 -10.72 4.18 26.18
N VAL A 120 -11.34 5.16 26.85
CA VAL A 120 -10.77 5.76 28.07
C VAL A 120 -10.65 4.71 29.20
N CYS A 121 -11.61 3.79 29.33
CA CYS A 121 -11.50 2.68 30.29
C CYS A 121 -10.29 1.80 29.98
N CYS A 122 -10.05 1.46 28.70
CA CYS A 122 -8.87 0.69 28.25
C CYS A 122 -7.55 1.38 28.60
N GLU A 123 -7.45 2.67 28.33
CA GLU A 123 -6.25 3.48 28.59
C GLU A 123 -5.92 3.60 30.10
N ASN A 124 -6.94 3.48 30.94
CA ASN A 124 -6.80 3.61 32.38
C ASN A 124 -6.88 2.26 33.13
N GLY A 125 -6.82 1.14 32.44
CA GLY A 125 -6.77 -0.21 33.06
C GLY A 125 -8.07 -0.65 33.71
N LEU A 126 -9.22 -0.09 33.28
CA LEU A 126 -10.57 -0.49 33.67
C LEU A 126 -11.10 -1.53 32.66
N ASP A 127 -10.41 -2.68 32.60
CA ASP A 127 -10.63 -3.67 31.54
C ASP A 127 -12.01 -4.36 31.64
N ALA A 128 -12.54 -4.54 32.84
CA ALA A 128 -13.87 -5.14 33.04
C ALA A 128 -14.99 -4.19 32.59
N GLU A 129 -14.86 -2.91 32.91
CA GLU A 129 -15.79 -1.85 32.54
C GLU A 129 -15.73 -1.61 31.01
N ALA A 130 -14.52 -1.63 30.43
CA ALA A 130 -14.33 -1.56 29.00
C ALA A 130 -15.04 -2.74 28.29
N LEU A 131 -14.88 -3.95 28.80
CA LEU A 131 -15.53 -5.15 28.25
C LEU A 131 -17.07 -5.00 28.26
N GLU A 132 -17.65 -4.50 29.34
CA GLU A 132 -19.10 -4.25 29.41
C GLU A 132 -19.56 -3.29 28.31
N LYS A 133 -18.82 -2.21 28.07
CA LYS A 133 -19.15 -1.24 27.01
C LYS A 133 -18.98 -1.83 25.62
N PHE A 134 -17.94 -2.63 25.39
CA PHE A 134 -17.73 -3.31 24.09
C PHE A 134 -18.81 -4.37 23.82
N ILE A 135 -19.30 -5.08 24.82
CA ILE A 135 -20.42 -6.02 24.65
C ILE A 135 -21.68 -5.28 24.19
N ARG A 136 -21.97 -4.10 24.79
CA ARG A 136 -23.11 -3.29 24.37
C ARG A 136 -22.92 -2.70 22.98
N LEU A 137 -21.73 -2.18 22.66
CA LEU A 137 -21.42 -1.66 21.32
C LEU A 137 -21.55 -2.70 20.21
N GLU A 138 -21.28 -3.96 20.51
CA GLU A 138 -21.38 -5.04 19.54
C GLU A 138 -22.82 -5.30 19.09
N GLU A 139 -23.85 -4.91 19.85
CA GLU A 139 -25.24 -5.01 19.45
C GLU A 139 -25.52 -4.10 18.23
N ASP A 140 -24.87 -2.93 18.17
CA ASP A 140 -24.99 -1.97 17.07
C ASP A 140 -23.94 -2.21 15.97
N LEU A 141 -22.76 -2.71 16.31
CA LEU A 141 -21.60 -2.88 15.45
C LEU A 141 -21.06 -4.33 15.44
N PRO A 142 -21.87 -5.35 15.07
CA PRO A 142 -21.54 -6.76 15.30
C PRO A 142 -20.32 -7.30 14.53
N ASN A 143 -19.90 -6.61 13.46
CA ASN A 143 -18.80 -7.03 12.60
C ASN A 143 -17.66 -5.99 12.52
N ASP A 144 -17.64 -5.02 13.40
CA ASP A 144 -16.54 -4.06 13.46
C ASP A 144 -15.26 -4.75 13.96
N ARG A 145 -14.23 -4.78 13.10
CA ARG A 145 -12.95 -5.46 13.38
C ARG A 145 -12.25 -4.87 14.60
N THR A 146 -12.26 -3.54 14.71
CA THR A 146 -11.58 -2.81 15.79
C THR A 146 -12.27 -3.09 17.11
N LEU A 147 -13.59 -3.04 17.12
CA LEU A 147 -14.41 -3.36 18.28
C LEU A 147 -14.16 -4.80 18.73
N LEU A 148 -14.21 -5.77 17.82
CA LEU A 148 -13.99 -7.19 18.15
C LEU A 148 -12.58 -7.42 18.71
N TYR A 149 -11.56 -6.77 18.13
CA TYR A 149 -10.20 -6.86 18.66
C TYR A 149 -10.11 -6.30 20.09
N PHE A 150 -10.62 -5.10 20.32
CA PHE A 150 -10.58 -4.47 21.64
C PHE A 150 -11.41 -5.26 22.68
N LYS A 151 -12.56 -5.78 22.28
CA LYS A 151 -13.38 -6.67 23.13
C LYS A 151 -12.60 -7.92 23.51
N ALA A 152 -11.89 -8.56 22.58
CA ALA A 152 -11.09 -9.75 22.87
C ALA A 152 -9.95 -9.44 23.85
N VAL A 153 -9.26 -8.30 23.68
CA VAL A 153 -8.21 -7.83 24.60
C VAL A 153 -8.79 -7.54 25.97
N ALA A 154 -9.92 -6.82 26.05
CA ALA A 154 -10.59 -6.51 27.32
C ALA A 154 -11.05 -7.79 28.05
N ALA A 155 -11.60 -8.77 27.31
CA ALA A 155 -11.97 -10.08 27.86
C ALA A 155 -10.75 -10.82 28.43
N TYR A 156 -9.63 -10.80 27.71
CA TYR A 156 -8.38 -11.41 28.20
C TYR A 156 -7.88 -10.76 29.48
N LYS A 157 -7.76 -9.43 29.49
CA LYS A 157 -7.24 -8.66 30.63
C LYS A 157 -8.15 -8.73 31.86
N SER A 158 -9.46 -8.83 31.65
CA SER A 158 -10.43 -9.08 32.73
C SER A 158 -10.50 -10.54 33.20
N GLY A 159 -9.69 -11.45 32.61
CA GLY A 159 -9.61 -12.87 32.97
C GLY A 159 -10.65 -13.77 32.30
N ASN A 160 -11.48 -13.25 31.41
CA ASN A 160 -12.46 -14.02 30.66
C ASN A 160 -11.86 -14.63 29.37
N ILE A 161 -10.95 -15.59 29.53
CA ILE A 161 -10.21 -16.22 28.43
C ILE A 161 -11.13 -16.91 27.42
N PRO A 162 -12.21 -17.64 27.81
CA PRO A 162 -13.13 -18.24 26.83
C PRO A 162 -13.75 -17.20 25.91
N LEU A 163 -14.24 -16.06 26.42
CA LEU A 163 -14.81 -14.99 25.63
C LEU A 163 -13.76 -14.32 24.71
N CYS A 164 -12.52 -14.19 25.19
CA CYS A 164 -11.41 -13.69 24.38
C CYS A 164 -11.23 -14.54 23.12
N LEU A 165 -11.09 -15.86 23.26
CA LEU A 165 -10.91 -16.77 22.13
C LEU A 165 -12.12 -16.80 21.19
N GLU A 166 -13.34 -16.86 21.74
CA GLU A 166 -14.58 -16.79 20.96
C GLU A 166 -14.64 -15.50 20.11
N THR A 167 -14.26 -14.37 20.71
CA THR A 167 -14.28 -13.08 20.03
C THR A 167 -13.24 -13.01 18.92
N PHE A 168 -12.04 -13.54 19.13
CA PHE A 168 -11.04 -13.66 18.08
C PHE A 168 -11.48 -14.60 16.95
N ASP A 169 -12.09 -15.74 17.27
CA ASP A 169 -12.65 -16.66 16.25
C ASP A 169 -13.68 -15.92 15.37
N ARG A 170 -14.57 -15.15 15.98
CA ARG A 170 -15.56 -14.34 15.26
C ARG A 170 -14.93 -13.25 14.39
N LEU A 171 -13.81 -12.68 14.80
CA LEU A 171 -13.06 -11.72 13.99
C LEU A 171 -12.36 -12.40 12.81
N LEU A 172 -11.71 -13.55 13.05
CA LEU A 172 -10.85 -14.22 12.08
C LEU A 172 -11.63 -15.00 11.00
N VAL A 173 -12.89 -15.39 11.25
CA VAL A 173 -13.71 -16.08 10.23
C VAL A 173 -14.01 -15.17 9.03
N PRO A 174 -14.54 -13.94 9.17
CA PRO A 174 -14.72 -13.03 8.05
C PRO A 174 -13.44 -12.34 7.58
N CYS A 175 -12.42 -12.23 8.45
CA CYS A 175 -11.17 -11.53 8.18
C CYS A 175 -9.96 -12.44 8.41
N PRO A 176 -9.74 -13.48 7.60
CA PRO A 176 -8.64 -14.43 7.80
C PRO A 176 -7.25 -13.78 7.65
N ALA A 177 -7.14 -12.66 6.97
CA ALA A 177 -5.91 -11.88 6.80
C ALA A 177 -5.61 -10.92 7.97
N ALA A 178 -6.43 -10.90 9.04
CA ALA A 178 -6.17 -10.12 10.25
C ALA A 178 -5.01 -10.72 11.06
N ALA A 179 -3.79 -10.50 10.59
CA ALA A 179 -2.59 -11.19 11.06
C ALA A 179 -2.22 -10.86 12.51
N VAL A 180 -2.44 -9.61 12.94
CA VAL A 180 -2.22 -9.18 14.34
C VAL A 180 -3.18 -9.89 15.27
N ALA A 181 -4.47 -9.97 14.93
CA ALA A 181 -5.46 -10.70 15.72
C ALA A 181 -5.13 -12.21 15.79
N ARG A 182 -4.71 -12.80 14.67
CA ARG A 182 -4.25 -14.20 14.60
C ARG A 182 -3.04 -14.44 15.48
N TYR A 183 -2.05 -13.55 15.47
CA TYR A 183 -0.88 -13.66 16.33
C TYR A 183 -1.27 -13.74 17.80
N TYR A 184 -2.17 -12.90 18.29
CA TYR A 184 -2.61 -12.92 19.68
C TYR A 184 -3.50 -14.12 20.00
N TYR A 185 -4.40 -14.50 19.09
CA TYR A 185 -5.20 -15.72 19.21
C TYR A 185 -4.30 -16.95 19.40
N ASP A 186 -3.33 -17.13 18.50
CA ASP A 186 -2.41 -18.27 18.53
C ASP A 186 -1.52 -18.22 19.79
N SER A 187 -1.10 -17.04 20.23
CA SER A 187 -0.31 -16.87 21.45
C SER A 187 -1.09 -17.29 22.69
N VAL A 188 -2.37 -16.90 22.79
CA VAL A 188 -3.24 -17.31 23.91
C VAL A 188 -3.50 -18.84 23.86
N ARG A 189 -3.80 -19.38 22.69
CA ARG A 189 -3.98 -20.83 22.51
C ARG A 189 -2.73 -21.61 22.89
N TYR A 190 -1.58 -21.20 22.40
CA TYR A 190 -0.30 -21.84 22.73
C TYR A 190 -0.02 -21.82 24.25
N TYR A 191 -0.28 -20.69 24.91
CA TYR A 191 -0.16 -20.58 26.37
C TYR A 191 -1.07 -21.58 27.08
N LEU A 192 -2.34 -21.68 26.69
CA LEU A 192 -3.30 -22.60 27.31
C LEU A 192 -2.91 -24.08 27.13
N ASP A 193 -2.48 -24.46 25.93
CA ASP A 193 -2.08 -25.83 25.57
C ASP A 193 -0.78 -26.25 26.29
N ASN A 194 0.02 -25.28 26.72
CA ASN A 194 1.30 -25.49 27.39
C ASN A 194 1.34 -24.98 28.82
N LYS A 195 0.20 -24.62 29.40
CA LYS A 195 0.09 -24.12 30.77
C LYS A 195 0.61 -25.15 31.75
N GLY A 196 1.63 -24.77 32.53
CA GLY A 196 2.29 -25.63 33.53
C GLY A 196 3.60 -26.27 33.00
N LYS A 197 4.01 -26.06 31.77
CA LYS A 197 5.38 -26.34 31.33
C LYS A 197 6.27 -25.16 31.74
N GLU A 198 7.51 -25.46 32.17
CA GLU A 198 8.50 -24.44 32.49
C GLU A 198 8.77 -23.60 31.21
N ASP A 199 8.90 -22.29 31.38
CA ASP A 199 9.27 -21.29 30.35
C ASP A 199 8.21 -20.85 29.32
N VAL A 200 6.92 -21.12 29.54
CA VAL A 200 5.88 -20.52 28.66
C VAL A 200 5.27 -19.30 29.37
N PRO A 201 5.69 -18.07 29.02
CA PRO A 201 5.15 -16.87 29.63
C PRO A 201 3.70 -16.64 29.18
N MET A 202 2.91 -16.04 30.07
CA MET A 202 1.58 -15.57 29.73
C MET A 202 1.70 -14.47 28.65
N PRO A 203 0.97 -14.54 27.54
CA PRO A 203 1.05 -13.52 26.49
C PRO A 203 0.52 -12.17 26.99
N GLU A 204 1.19 -11.11 26.62
CA GLU A 204 0.78 -9.74 26.90
C GLU A 204 -0.03 -9.19 25.73
N LEU A 205 -1.36 -9.05 25.93
CA LEU A 205 -2.25 -8.44 24.94
C LEU A 205 -2.33 -6.93 25.17
N THR A 206 -2.31 -6.17 24.09
CA THR A 206 -2.37 -4.70 24.12
C THR A 206 -3.58 -4.18 23.36
N TYR A 207 -4.10 -3.02 23.75
CA TYR A 207 -5.14 -2.31 23.00
C TYR A 207 -4.59 -1.60 21.74
N TYR A 208 -3.27 -1.64 21.52
CA TYR A 208 -2.69 -1.24 20.25
C TYR A 208 -2.74 -2.40 19.27
N TYR A 209 -3.37 -2.20 18.13
CA TYR A 209 -3.43 -3.21 17.06
C TYR A 209 -2.08 -3.33 16.36
N ARG A 210 -1.13 -3.95 17.05
CA ARG A 210 0.21 -4.26 16.52
C ARG A 210 0.80 -5.48 17.23
N VAL A 211 1.64 -6.20 16.52
CA VAL A 211 2.48 -7.24 17.14
C VAL A 211 3.59 -6.60 17.98
N PRO A 212 4.11 -7.30 19.03
CA PRO A 212 5.25 -6.82 19.79
C PRO A 212 6.46 -6.48 18.91
N GLN A 213 7.23 -5.44 19.29
CA GLN A 213 8.36 -4.95 18.47
C GLN A 213 9.36 -6.07 18.13
N LYS A 214 9.69 -6.94 19.07
CA LYS A 214 10.59 -8.08 18.85
C LYS A 214 10.08 -9.05 17.77
N VAL A 215 8.77 -9.23 17.69
CA VAL A 215 8.14 -10.07 16.66
C VAL A 215 8.21 -9.38 15.32
N ARG A 216 7.92 -8.08 15.28
CA ARG A 216 8.06 -7.24 14.08
C ARG A 216 9.48 -7.29 13.52
N ASP A 217 10.49 -7.14 14.37
CA ASP A 217 11.90 -7.23 13.95
C ASP A 217 12.21 -8.61 13.34
N THR A 218 11.72 -9.68 13.98
CA THR A 218 11.87 -11.05 13.45
C THR A 218 11.19 -11.23 12.09
N TYR A 219 10.02 -10.63 11.88
CA TYR A 219 9.30 -10.68 10.60
C TYR A 219 10.06 -9.91 9.50
N CYS A 220 10.57 -8.74 9.82
CA CYS A 220 11.40 -7.97 8.89
C CYS A 220 12.67 -8.73 8.52
N ASP A 221 13.39 -9.29 9.49
CA ASP A 221 14.60 -10.08 9.25
C ASP A 221 14.31 -11.28 8.34
N LEU A 222 13.18 -11.96 8.55
CA LEU A 222 12.74 -13.07 7.71
C LEU A 222 12.47 -12.61 6.27
N LEU A 223 11.81 -11.47 6.06
CA LEU A 223 11.54 -10.95 4.72
C LEU A 223 12.84 -10.62 3.98
N TYR A 224 13.80 -9.94 4.62
CA TYR A 224 15.11 -9.65 4.02
C TYR A 224 15.89 -10.92 3.70
N PHE A 225 15.84 -11.93 4.57
CA PHE A 225 16.46 -13.22 4.31
C PHE A 225 15.85 -13.90 3.08
N LEU A 226 14.53 -13.91 2.97
CA LEU A 226 13.80 -14.55 1.86
C LEU A 226 14.02 -13.82 0.53
N ASP A 227 14.12 -12.49 0.54
CA ASP A 227 14.42 -11.70 -0.67
C ASP A 227 15.81 -12.01 -1.21
N GLY A 228 16.78 -12.30 -0.34
CA GLY A 228 18.16 -12.68 -0.68
C GLY A 228 18.33 -14.11 -1.18
N LEU A 229 17.32 -14.97 -1.13
CA LEU A 229 17.42 -16.37 -1.53
C LEU A 229 17.67 -16.54 -3.04
N ARG A 230 18.37 -17.63 -3.41
CA ARG A 230 18.46 -18.01 -4.82
C ARG A 230 17.11 -18.58 -5.29
N VAL A 231 16.82 -18.42 -6.58
CA VAL A 231 15.54 -18.84 -7.18
C VAL A 231 15.12 -20.28 -6.86
N LYS A 232 16.08 -21.22 -6.74
CA LYS A 232 15.79 -22.61 -6.38
C LYS A 232 15.43 -22.78 -4.91
N GLU A 233 16.09 -22.03 -4.03
CA GLU A 233 15.85 -22.03 -2.58
C GLU A 233 14.51 -21.33 -2.27
N ALA A 234 14.26 -20.19 -2.91
CA ALA A 234 13.01 -19.47 -2.79
C ALA A 234 11.78 -20.33 -3.18
N ALA A 235 11.91 -21.18 -4.22
CA ALA A 235 10.84 -22.08 -4.63
C ALA A 235 10.54 -23.19 -3.60
N SER A 236 11.46 -23.52 -2.69
CA SER A 236 11.24 -24.55 -1.68
C SER A 236 10.41 -24.10 -0.48
N VAL A 237 10.16 -22.81 -0.35
CA VAL A 237 9.37 -22.21 0.74
C VAL A 237 7.97 -21.76 0.31
N SER A 238 7.56 -22.08 -0.92
CA SER A 238 6.32 -21.58 -1.56
C SER A 238 5.02 -21.91 -0.82
N ASP A 239 4.99 -22.96 -0.01
CA ASP A 239 3.78 -23.40 0.70
C ASP A 239 3.95 -23.33 2.22
N ASN A 240 4.95 -22.58 2.71
CA ASN A 240 5.18 -22.46 4.14
C ASN A 240 4.16 -21.50 4.79
N PRO A 241 3.29 -21.99 5.70
CA PRO A 241 2.25 -21.16 6.31
C PRO A 241 2.81 -20.05 7.21
N GLN A 242 3.99 -20.23 7.80
CA GLN A 242 4.62 -19.19 8.62
C GLN A 242 5.07 -18.00 7.76
N VAL A 243 5.63 -18.28 6.57
CA VAL A 243 5.98 -17.22 5.60
C VAL A 243 4.72 -16.53 5.12
N LEU A 244 3.65 -17.27 4.81
CA LEU A 244 2.37 -16.69 4.41
C LEU A 244 1.83 -15.74 5.50
N SER A 245 1.84 -16.14 6.76
CA SER A 245 1.39 -15.28 7.87
C SER A 245 2.19 -13.97 7.99
N VAL A 246 3.51 -14.02 7.70
CA VAL A 246 4.33 -12.79 7.68
C VAL A 246 4.00 -11.91 6.48
N LEU A 247 3.73 -12.50 5.32
CA LEU A 247 3.29 -11.75 4.14
C LEU A 247 1.93 -11.08 4.39
N GLU A 248 0.96 -11.81 4.96
CA GLU A 248 -0.36 -11.28 5.34
C GLU A 248 -0.23 -10.15 6.36
N TRP A 249 0.68 -10.27 7.34
CA TRP A 249 0.93 -9.22 8.33
C TRP A 249 1.34 -7.89 7.69
N CYS A 250 2.15 -7.91 6.62
CA CYS A 250 2.56 -6.68 5.93
C CYS A 250 1.39 -5.92 5.26
N PHE A 251 0.26 -6.58 5.07
CA PHE A 251 -0.96 -6.03 4.47
C PHE A 251 -2.12 -5.92 5.46
N ASP A 252 -1.87 -6.14 6.74
CA ASP A 252 -2.88 -5.91 7.78
C ASP A 252 -3.07 -4.41 7.99
N GLU A 253 -4.16 -3.88 7.48
CA GLU A 253 -4.48 -2.45 7.37
C GLU A 253 -4.41 -1.70 8.70
N MET A 254 -4.66 -2.38 9.80
CA MET A 254 -4.72 -1.76 11.12
C MET A 254 -3.36 -1.52 11.76
N ASP A 255 -2.28 -2.20 11.30
CA ASP A 255 -0.92 -1.99 11.85
C ASP A 255 -0.16 -0.83 11.17
N GLY A 256 -0.82 -0.06 10.30
CA GLY A 256 -0.23 1.07 9.58
C GLY A 256 0.68 0.61 8.44
N SER A 257 0.14 0.62 7.24
CA SER A 257 0.81 0.17 6.03
C SER A 257 2.03 1.02 5.69
N ASP A 258 3.22 0.49 5.98
CA ASP A 258 4.47 0.98 5.41
C ASP A 258 4.55 0.48 3.96
N GLY A 259 4.44 1.39 2.99
CA GLY A 259 4.48 1.06 1.57
C GLY A 259 5.78 0.36 1.14
N ASP A 260 6.89 0.66 1.80
CA ASP A 260 8.17 0.00 1.56
C ASP A 260 8.13 -1.46 2.05
N LEU A 261 7.54 -1.70 3.22
CA LEU A 261 7.35 -3.04 3.76
C LEU A 261 6.40 -3.89 2.90
N GLN A 262 5.30 -3.30 2.44
CA GLN A 262 4.38 -3.96 1.50
C GLN A 262 5.06 -4.30 0.18
N THR A 263 5.90 -3.40 -0.34
CA THR A 263 6.68 -3.65 -1.55
C THR A 263 7.66 -4.80 -1.35
N LEU A 264 8.40 -4.83 -0.23
CA LEU A 264 9.30 -5.92 0.11
C LEU A 264 8.55 -7.27 0.22
N ALA A 265 7.41 -7.29 0.91
CA ALA A 265 6.58 -8.48 1.05
C ALA A 265 6.11 -9.01 -0.32
N LEU A 266 5.68 -8.13 -1.24
CA LEU A 266 5.34 -8.54 -2.60
C LEU A 266 6.55 -9.02 -3.40
N CYS A 267 7.74 -8.41 -3.23
CA CYS A 267 8.97 -8.91 -3.82
C CYS A 267 9.23 -10.35 -3.37
N VAL A 268 9.14 -10.62 -2.07
CA VAL A 268 9.29 -11.95 -1.49
C VAL A 268 8.20 -12.91 -2.00
N ALA A 269 6.94 -12.48 -1.98
CA ALA A 269 5.82 -13.29 -2.45
C ALA A 269 5.98 -13.70 -3.92
N VAL A 270 6.32 -12.74 -4.78
CA VAL A 270 6.64 -13.01 -6.18
C VAL A 270 7.85 -13.92 -6.30
N HIS A 271 8.93 -13.70 -5.55
CA HIS A 271 10.16 -14.47 -5.59
C HIS A 271 9.95 -15.92 -5.11
N CYS A 272 9.24 -16.11 -4.01
CA CYS A 272 8.94 -17.41 -3.40
C CYS A 272 7.70 -18.11 -3.96
N ARG A 273 7.02 -17.51 -4.96
CA ARG A 273 5.86 -18.07 -5.68
C ARG A 273 4.59 -18.26 -4.84
N TYR A 274 4.29 -17.33 -3.98
CA TYR A 274 2.98 -17.21 -3.33
C TYR A 274 1.96 -16.59 -4.30
N ASP A 275 1.76 -17.20 -5.47
CA ASP A 275 1.02 -16.60 -6.60
C ASP A 275 -0.43 -16.27 -6.23
N ARG A 276 -1.08 -17.09 -5.36
CA ARG A 276 -2.43 -16.79 -4.85
C ARG A 276 -2.45 -15.54 -3.96
N PHE A 277 -1.51 -15.42 -3.03
CA PHE A 277 -1.39 -14.23 -2.19
C PHE A 277 -1.13 -12.97 -3.03
N VAL A 278 -0.26 -13.08 -4.04
CA VAL A 278 0.01 -11.97 -4.98
C VAL A 278 -1.27 -11.55 -5.71
N GLU A 279 -2.10 -12.50 -6.16
CA GLU A 279 -3.37 -12.22 -6.83
C GLU A 279 -4.36 -11.56 -5.87
N ASP A 280 -4.49 -12.06 -4.63
CA ASP A 280 -5.35 -11.49 -3.59
C ASP A 280 -4.98 -10.01 -3.31
N VAL A 281 -3.67 -9.70 -3.19
CA VAL A 281 -3.18 -8.32 -3.00
C VAL A 281 -3.43 -7.45 -4.24
N LEU A 282 -3.22 -7.96 -5.45
CA LEU A 282 -3.50 -7.21 -6.67
C LEU A 282 -4.98 -6.88 -6.84
N LEU A 283 -5.87 -7.73 -6.34
CA LEU A 283 -7.32 -7.54 -6.37
C LEU A 283 -7.83 -6.62 -5.27
N ASN A 284 -7.10 -6.46 -4.16
CA ASN A 284 -7.52 -5.63 -3.03
C ASN A 284 -7.54 -4.14 -3.42
N PRO A 285 -8.69 -3.43 -3.41
CA PRO A 285 -8.77 -2.02 -3.78
C PRO A 285 -8.04 -1.08 -2.83
N ASP A 286 -7.81 -1.49 -1.57
CA ASP A 286 -7.23 -0.67 -0.52
C ASP A 286 -5.69 -0.63 -0.56
N VAL A 287 -5.07 -1.57 -1.28
CA VAL A 287 -3.62 -1.54 -1.54
C VAL A 287 -3.28 -0.49 -2.59
N SER A 288 -2.25 0.32 -2.33
CA SER A 288 -1.85 1.40 -3.23
C SER A 288 -1.43 0.91 -4.61
N ASP A 289 -1.76 1.69 -5.65
CA ASP A 289 -1.38 1.36 -7.03
C ASP A 289 0.13 1.29 -7.23
N VAL A 290 0.91 2.05 -6.46
CA VAL A 290 2.39 2.02 -6.51
C VAL A 290 2.92 0.64 -6.13
N VAL A 291 2.41 0.08 -5.03
CA VAL A 291 2.76 -1.27 -4.55
C VAL A 291 2.36 -2.33 -5.59
N LYS A 292 1.15 -2.24 -6.15
CA LYS A 292 0.67 -3.15 -7.19
C LYS A 292 1.50 -3.09 -8.47
N VAL A 293 1.83 -1.90 -8.94
CA VAL A 293 2.66 -1.72 -10.15
C VAL A 293 4.06 -2.31 -9.93
N SER A 294 4.63 -2.19 -8.73
CA SER A 294 5.91 -2.83 -8.38
C SER A 294 5.83 -4.36 -8.48
N ALA A 295 4.75 -4.97 -7.98
CA ALA A 295 4.51 -6.41 -8.13
C ALA A 295 4.37 -6.83 -9.60
N LEU A 296 3.60 -6.09 -10.39
CA LEU A 296 3.42 -6.35 -11.83
C LEU A 296 4.75 -6.26 -12.59
N GLN A 297 5.65 -5.35 -12.18
CA GLN A 297 7.00 -5.26 -12.74
C GLN A 297 7.80 -6.54 -12.46
N LEU A 298 7.81 -7.02 -11.22
CA LEU A 298 8.52 -8.25 -10.85
C LEU A 298 7.96 -9.49 -11.57
N ILE A 299 6.63 -9.55 -11.74
CA ILE A 299 5.99 -10.62 -12.51
C ILE A 299 6.45 -10.58 -13.97
N ALA A 300 6.52 -9.39 -14.57
CA ALA A 300 6.99 -9.21 -15.97
C ALA A 300 8.48 -9.61 -16.11
N GLU A 301 9.33 -9.34 -15.10
CA GLU A 301 10.75 -9.74 -15.10
C GLU A 301 10.95 -11.26 -15.10
N ARG A 302 9.98 -12.05 -14.59
CA ARG A 302 10.02 -13.53 -14.68
C ARG A 302 10.02 -14.04 -16.13
N ASN A 303 9.57 -13.22 -17.06
CA ASN A 303 9.50 -13.54 -18.49
C ASN A 303 8.78 -14.86 -18.78
N LYS A 304 7.58 -15.03 -18.24
CA LYS A 304 6.74 -16.21 -18.44
C LYS A 304 5.34 -15.80 -18.91
N ASP A 305 4.70 -16.68 -19.68
CA ASP A 305 3.29 -16.52 -20.00
C ASP A 305 2.45 -16.81 -18.76
N THR A 306 1.83 -15.77 -18.21
CA THR A 306 0.94 -15.83 -17.05
C THR A 306 -0.15 -14.76 -17.16
N GLU A 307 -1.21 -14.90 -16.35
CA GLU A 307 -2.29 -13.92 -16.30
C GLU A 307 -2.70 -13.72 -14.84
N TYR A 308 -2.91 -12.46 -14.44
CA TYR A 308 -3.38 -12.07 -13.11
C TYR A 308 -4.57 -11.12 -13.22
N GLY A 309 -5.56 -11.29 -12.32
CA GLY A 309 -6.53 -10.26 -12.04
C GLY A 309 -5.90 -9.15 -11.20
N ALA A 310 -6.19 -7.90 -11.49
CA ALA A 310 -5.75 -6.78 -10.67
C ALA A 310 -6.76 -5.62 -10.70
N VAL A 311 -6.90 -4.92 -9.58
CA VAL A 311 -7.61 -3.64 -9.49
C VAL A 311 -6.56 -2.54 -9.40
N VAL A 312 -6.36 -1.82 -10.50
CA VAL A 312 -5.39 -0.71 -10.61
C VAL A 312 -6.11 0.53 -11.10
N TYR A 313 -5.86 1.68 -10.47
CA TYR A 313 -6.59 2.93 -10.72
C TYR A 313 -8.12 2.76 -10.58
N HIS A 314 -8.54 1.98 -9.58
CA HIS A 314 -9.94 1.62 -9.29
C HIS A 314 -10.66 0.87 -10.43
N ILE A 315 -9.91 0.28 -11.37
CA ILE A 315 -10.47 -0.50 -12.49
C ILE A 315 -9.95 -1.93 -12.42
N TYR A 316 -10.87 -2.90 -12.38
CA TYR A 316 -10.52 -4.31 -12.55
C TYR A 316 -10.06 -4.60 -13.97
N ARG A 317 -8.93 -5.30 -14.09
CA ARG A 317 -8.39 -5.78 -15.36
C ARG A 317 -7.78 -7.16 -15.22
N ARG A 318 -7.81 -7.92 -16.30
CA ARG A 318 -6.98 -9.11 -16.48
C ARG A 318 -5.72 -8.72 -17.21
N ILE A 319 -4.58 -8.83 -16.54
CA ILE A 319 -3.28 -8.45 -17.07
C ILE A 319 -2.57 -9.72 -17.51
N ARG A 320 -2.33 -9.82 -18.81
CA ARG A 320 -1.68 -10.98 -19.42
C ARG A 320 -0.21 -10.68 -19.65
N PHE A 321 0.67 -11.48 -19.06
CA PHE A 321 2.12 -11.41 -19.24
C PHE A 321 2.55 -12.38 -20.31
N TYR A 322 3.54 -11.97 -21.10
CA TYR A 322 4.02 -12.74 -22.25
C TYR A 322 5.51 -13.04 -22.13
N HIS A 323 5.88 -14.24 -22.52
CA HIS A 323 7.28 -14.58 -22.70
C HIS A 323 7.87 -13.81 -23.89
N LEU A 324 8.90 -12.97 -23.65
CA LEU A 324 9.66 -12.32 -24.70
C LEU A 324 10.61 -13.32 -25.38
N LYS A 325 10.58 -13.39 -26.70
CA LYS A 325 11.47 -14.23 -27.49
C LYS A 325 12.83 -13.54 -27.69
N ILE A 326 13.56 -13.36 -26.61
CA ILE A 326 14.90 -12.75 -26.58
C ILE A 326 15.92 -13.76 -26.05
N SER A 327 17.11 -13.78 -26.69
CA SER A 327 18.22 -14.64 -26.30
C SER A 327 19.53 -13.94 -26.52
N GLY A 328 20.49 -14.04 -25.60
CA GLY A 328 21.81 -13.43 -25.75
C GLY A 328 22.28 -12.67 -24.52
N LYS A 329 23.22 -11.74 -24.72
CA LYS A 329 23.90 -11.00 -23.65
C LYS A 329 22.98 -10.00 -22.96
N LYS A 330 23.19 -9.79 -21.64
CA LYS A 330 22.49 -8.79 -20.81
C LYS A 330 20.96 -8.94 -20.75
N ARG A 331 20.42 -10.14 -21.05
CA ARG A 331 18.98 -10.41 -21.05
C ARG A 331 18.29 -9.96 -19.76
N LYS A 332 18.88 -10.23 -18.58
CA LYS A 332 18.28 -9.87 -17.28
C LYS A 332 18.06 -8.35 -17.17
N LYS A 333 19.08 -7.54 -17.47
CA LYS A 333 18.95 -6.07 -17.43
C LYS A 333 17.93 -5.55 -18.46
N PHE A 334 17.87 -6.17 -19.64
CA PHE A 334 16.86 -5.80 -20.64
C PHE A 334 15.44 -6.13 -20.17
N LEU A 335 15.24 -7.27 -19.51
CA LEU A 335 13.95 -7.63 -18.93
C LEU A 335 13.51 -6.65 -17.84
N GLN A 336 14.42 -6.10 -17.05
CA GLN A 336 14.10 -5.03 -16.08
C GLN A 336 13.57 -3.78 -16.78
N ALA A 337 14.23 -3.35 -17.84
CA ALA A 337 13.78 -2.21 -18.65
C ALA A 337 12.39 -2.45 -19.28
N TYR A 338 12.18 -3.62 -19.87
CA TYR A 338 10.87 -4.02 -20.41
C TYR A 338 9.79 -4.03 -19.35
N ALA A 339 10.07 -4.64 -18.20
CA ALA A 339 9.12 -4.80 -17.11
C ALA A 339 8.66 -3.46 -16.53
N ALA A 340 9.57 -2.48 -16.42
CA ALA A 340 9.25 -1.14 -15.96
C ALA A 340 8.22 -0.43 -16.89
N VAL A 341 8.32 -0.62 -18.20
CA VAL A 341 7.34 -0.10 -19.17
C VAL A 341 6.05 -0.91 -19.10
N TYR A 342 6.18 -2.23 -19.06
CA TYR A 342 5.04 -3.13 -19.11
C TYR A 342 4.11 -2.93 -17.91
N ALA A 343 4.66 -2.90 -16.70
CA ALA A 343 3.88 -2.73 -15.47
C ALA A 343 3.09 -1.42 -15.43
N LYS A 344 3.68 -0.32 -15.91
CA LYS A 344 3.02 0.99 -15.89
C LYS A 344 1.92 1.14 -16.96
N PHE A 345 2.10 0.57 -18.15
CA PHE A 345 1.27 0.89 -19.31
C PHE A 345 0.41 -0.27 -19.82
N SER A 346 0.74 -1.55 -19.53
CA SER A 346 -0.12 -2.67 -19.88
C SER A 346 -1.47 -2.67 -19.16
N VAL A 347 -1.48 -2.11 -17.95
CA VAL A 347 -2.70 -1.96 -17.13
C VAL A 347 -3.73 -0.99 -17.73
N ILE A 348 -3.31 -0.13 -18.67
CA ILE A 348 -4.18 0.85 -19.33
C ILE A 348 -5.01 0.19 -20.44
N SER A 349 -4.41 -0.69 -21.24
CA SER A 349 -5.05 -1.31 -22.41
C SER A 349 -4.29 -2.54 -22.89
N ASP A 350 -5.00 -3.59 -23.29
CA ASP A 350 -4.41 -4.79 -23.91
C ASP A 350 -3.63 -4.48 -25.18
N ASN A 351 -4.04 -3.47 -25.92
CA ASN A 351 -3.32 -3.00 -27.11
C ASN A 351 -1.93 -2.45 -26.74
N HIS A 352 -1.82 -1.75 -25.58
CA HIS A 352 -0.52 -1.28 -25.09
C HIS A 352 0.39 -2.46 -24.74
N ALA A 353 -0.13 -3.49 -24.06
CA ALA A 353 0.63 -4.68 -23.70
C ALA A 353 1.27 -5.36 -24.93
N GLN A 354 0.49 -5.54 -26.01
CA GLN A 354 1.00 -6.14 -27.26
C GLN A 354 2.03 -5.26 -27.95
N ARG A 355 1.81 -3.93 -28.00
CA ARG A 355 2.73 -2.97 -28.62
C ARG A 355 4.06 -2.87 -27.86
N ILE A 356 4.02 -2.83 -26.53
CA ILE A 356 5.21 -2.83 -25.67
C ILE A 356 6.03 -4.10 -25.91
N ARG A 357 5.37 -5.27 -25.93
CA ARG A 357 6.02 -6.54 -26.22
C ARG A 357 6.73 -6.53 -27.57
N ALA A 358 6.00 -6.19 -28.64
CA ALA A 358 6.55 -6.18 -30.00
C ALA A 358 7.73 -5.21 -30.13
N SER A 359 7.62 -4.03 -29.50
CA SER A 359 8.68 -3.01 -29.49
C SER A 359 9.92 -3.47 -28.74
N ALA A 360 9.74 -4.16 -27.61
CA ALA A 360 10.85 -4.71 -26.84
C ALA A 360 11.59 -5.83 -27.61
N GLU A 361 10.85 -6.76 -28.22
CA GLU A 361 11.44 -7.81 -29.06
C GLU A 361 12.22 -7.22 -30.26
N LEU A 362 11.64 -6.23 -30.95
CA LEU A 362 12.29 -5.52 -32.02
C LEU A 362 13.58 -4.83 -31.58
N LEU A 363 13.51 -4.06 -30.49
CA LEU A 363 14.67 -3.33 -29.95
C LEU A 363 15.81 -4.28 -29.57
N TYR A 364 15.51 -5.33 -28.80
CA TYR A 364 16.55 -6.29 -28.42
C TYR A 364 17.22 -6.95 -29.60
N ASN A 365 16.44 -7.33 -30.62
CA ASN A 365 16.96 -7.92 -31.87
C ASN A 365 17.85 -6.95 -32.61
N CYS A 366 17.50 -5.66 -32.73
CA CYS A 366 18.33 -4.64 -33.34
C CYS A 366 19.65 -4.44 -32.58
N LEU A 367 19.61 -4.34 -31.23
CA LEU A 367 20.81 -4.24 -30.41
C LEU A 367 21.72 -5.47 -30.58
N SER A 368 21.12 -6.66 -30.65
CA SER A 368 21.85 -7.92 -30.84
C SER A 368 22.55 -7.98 -32.20
N LEU A 369 21.86 -7.60 -33.30
CA LEU A 369 22.40 -7.59 -34.65
C LEU A 369 23.60 -6.63 -34.81
N ARG A 370 23.58 -5.52 -34.09
CA ARG A 370 24.69 -4.53 -34.12
C ARG A 370 25.75 -4.80 -33.03
N GLY A 371 25.53 -5.75 -32.14
CA GLY A 371 26.41 -5.97 -30.99
C GLY A 371 26.40 -4.82 -29.96
N ALA A 372 25.40 -3.97 -30.02
CA ALA A 372 25.30 -2.71 -29.26
C ALA A 372 24.73 -2.93 -27.84
N TYR A 373 25.17 -3.96 -27.14
CA TYR A 373 24.69 -4.32 -25.80
C TYR A 373 25.07 -3.32 -24.70
N SER A 374 25.96 -2.36 -24.98
CA SER A 374 26.32 -1.30 -24.01
C SER A 374 25.10 -0.44 -23.63
N TYR A 375 24.18 -0.19 -24.53
CA TYR A 375 22.95 0.56 -24.24
C TYR A 375 22.09 -0.09 -23.14
N ILE A 376 22.14 -1.43 -22.99
CA ILE A 376 21.37 -2.16 -21.97
C ILE A 376 21.90 -1.91 -20.55
N ASP A 377 23.09 -1.31 -20.38
CA ASP A 377 23.62 -0.98 -19.06
C ASP A 377 22.88 0.20 -18.40
N ALA A 378 22.14 0.98 -19.19
CA ALA A 378 21.24 2.03 -18.72
C ALA A 378 19.76 1.61 -18.96
N PRO A 379 19.15 0.84 -18.03
CA PRO A 379 17.79 0.34 -18.21
C PRO A 379 16.73 1.42 -18.40
N ALA A 380 16.91 2.59 -17.79
CA ALA A 380 16.02 3.74 -17.92
C ALA A 380 15.91 4.22 -19.38
N ASP A 381 17.06 4.36 -20.07
CA ASP A 381 17.13 4.78 -21.48
C ASP A 381 16.46 3.76 -22.40
N VAL A 382 16.66 2.46 -22.10
CA VAL A 382 16.00 1.36 -22.82
C VAL A 382 14.49 1.36 -22.58
N SER A 383 14.04 1.61 -21.36
CA SER A 383 12.61 1.75 -21.04
C SER A 383 11.98 2.88 -21.83
N CYS A 384 12.61 4.05 -21.84
CA CYS A 384 12.17 5.20 -22.63
C CYS A 384 12.08 4.86 -24.12
N ALA A 385 13.09 4.18 -24.68
CA ALA A 385 13.10 3.75 -26.06
C ALA A 385 11.98 2.74 -26.40
N ILE A 386 11.72 1.75 -25.53
CA ILE A 386 10.61 0.79 -25.69
C ILE A 386 9.26 1.53 -25.70
N TYR A 387 9.07 2.46 -24.75
CA TYR A 387 7.86 3.26 -24.64
C TYR A 387 7.58 4.08 -25.91
N LEU A 388 8.60 4.78 -26.40
CA LEU A 388 8.50 5.59 -27.62
C LEU A 388 8.25 4.72 -28.88
N LEU A 389 8.92 3.57 -29.00
CA LEU A 389 8.69 2.62 -30.09
C LEU A 389 7.28 2.02 -30.04
N ALA A 390 6.76 1.77 -28.87
CA ALA A 390 5.40 1.30 -28.70
C ALA A 390 4.35 2.37 -29.11
N GLY A 391 4.78 3.63 -29.32
CA GLY A 391 3.91 4.74 -29.74
C GLY A 391 2.76 4.99 -28.77
N ILE A 392 3.01 4.75 -27.48
CA ILE A 392 2.08 5.11 -26.41
C ILE A 392 2.17 6.62 -26.26
N ARG A 393 1.11 7.31 -26.66
CA ARG A 393 1.09 8.78 -26.61
C ARG A 393 0.36 9.21 -25.36
N GLU A 394 1.09 9.74 -24.39
CA GLU A 394 0.57 10.74 -23.46
C GLU A 394 0.92 12.13 -24.00
N THR A 395 0.14 13.12 -23.65
CA THR A 395 0.29 14.51 -24.07
C THR A 395 1.59 15.11 -23.51
N GLY A 396 2.72 15.04 -24.23
CA GLY A 396 3.97 15.61 -23.74
C GLY A 396 5.23 15.41 -24.58
N GLY A 397 5.22 14.52 -25.57
CA GLY A 397 6.38 14.30 -26.45
C GLY A 397 7.54 13.53 -25.82
N ALA A 398 8.71 13.53 -26.47
CA ALA A 398 9.89 12.74 -26.04
C ALA A 398 10.48 13.18 -24.69
N SER A 399 10.45 14.47 -24.40
CA SER A 399 10.94 15.01 -23.10
C SER A 399 10.11 14.54 -21.92
N SER A 400 8.80 14.41 -22.08
CA SER A 400 7.91 13.81 -21.08
C SER A 400 8.20 12.31 -20.87
N ALA A 401 8.50 11.57 -21.92
CA ALA A 401 8.85 10.15 -21.83
C ALA A 401 10.15 9.92 -21.07
N ALA A 402 11.16 10.75 -21.27
CA ALA A 402 12.42 10.69 -20.51
C ALA A 402 12.18 10.91 -19.02
N GLY A 403 11.34 11.87 -18.63
CA GLY A 403 10.97 12.14 -17.24
C GLY A 403 10.22 10.98 -16.55
N ILE A 404 9.39 10.21 -17.29
CA ILE A 404 8.66 9.06 -16.74
C ILE A 404 9.62 7.95 -16.23
N PHE A 405 10.77 7.80 -16.89
CA PHE A 405 11.72 6.72 -16.63
C PHE A 405 13.04 7.19 -16.00
N ASP A 406 13.20 8.49 -15.75
CA ASP A 406 14.48 9.10 -15.37
C ASP A 406 15.61 8.77 -16.37
N ALA A 407 15.29 8.91 -17.66
CA ALA A 407 16.14 8.54 -18.78
C ALA A 407 16.88 9.74 -19.40
N ASP A 408 18.03 9.48 -20.01
CA ASP A 408 18.73 10.44 -20.87
C ASP A 408 18.06 10.49 -22.24
N GLU A 409 17.46 11.65 -22.57
CA GLU A 409 16.75 11.84 -23.84
C GLU A 409 17.66 11.62 -25.05
N GLY A 410 18.91 12.06 -24.97
CA GLY A 410 19.90 11.90 -26.06
C GLY A 410 20.22 10.43 -26.31
N LYS A 411 20.47 9.66 -25.27
CA LYS A 411 20.73 8.21 -25.40
C LYS A 411 19.50 7.43 -25.87
N ALA A 412 18.31 7.78 -25.37
CA ALA A 412 17.09 7.17 -25.87
C ALA A 412 16.90 7.46 -27.37
N ALA A 413 17.21 8.69 -27.84
CA ALA A 413 17.18 9.04 -29.25
C ALA A 413 18.21 8.27 -30.09
N GLU A 414 19.43 8.06 -29.57
CA GLU A 414 20.46 7.22 -30.23
C GLU A 414 19.98 5.77 -30.42
N ILE A 415 19.38 5.19 -29.37
CA ILE A 415 18.78 3.84 -29.45
C ILE A 415 17.71 3.77 -30.51
N LEU A 416 16.82 4.76 -30.59
CA LEU A 416 15.78 4.83 -31.63
C LEU A 416 16.35 4.98 -33.04
N HIS A 417 17.41 5.79 -33.19
CA HIS A 417 18.12 5.93 -34.46
C HIS A 417 18.70 4.60 -34.92
N LEU A 418 19.38 3.87 -34.05
CA LEU A 418 19.93 2.54 -34.35
C LEU A 418 18.83 1.57 -34.80
N VAL A 419 17.67 1.56 -34.16
CA VAL A 419 16.54 0.71 -34.58
C VAL A 419 16.06 1.06 -35.97
N ARG A 420 15.95 2.36 -36.30
CA ARG A 420 15.56 2.82 -37.65
C ARG A 420 16.57 2.41 -38.75
N GLU A 421 17.86 2.52 -38.45
CA GLU A 421 18.92 2.08 -39.39
C GLU A 421 18.86 0.58 -39.65
N VAL A 422 18.81 -0.24 -38.59
CA VAL A 422 18.78 -1.71 -38.74
C VAL A 422 17.53 -2.17 -39.46
N THR A 423 16.37 -1.64 -39.14
CA THR A 423 15.10 -1.98 -39.80
C THR A 423 15.11 -1.55 -41.28
N GLY A 424 15.66 -0.36 -41.60
CA GLY A 424 15.82 0.13 -42.96
C GLY A 424 16.74 -0.76 -43.79
N GLU A 425 17.86 -1.25 -43.24
CA GLU A 425 18.76 -2.20 -43.94
C GLU A 425 18.11 -3.56 -44.17
N VAL A 426 17.38 -4.09 -43.20
CA VAL A 426 16.67 -5.37 -43.31
C VAL A 426 15.62 -5.29 -44.43
N LEU A 427 14.87 -4.20 -44.52
CA LEU A 427 13.87 -3.98 -45.57
C LEU A 427 14.51 -3.88 -46.93
N ARG A 428 15.63 -3.15 -47.11
CA ARG A 428 16.36 -3.06 -48.37
C ARG A 428 16.87 -4.43 -48.83
N ARG A 429 17.41 -5.25 -47.92
CA ARG A 429 17.88 -6.60 -48.23
C ARG A 429 16.74 -7.55 -48.59
N SER A 430 15.57 -7.41 -47.95
CA SER A 430 14.36 -8.18 -48.27
C SER A 430 13.83 -7.84 -49.69
N ASN A 431 13.73 -6.54 -49.98
CA ASN A 431 13.29 -6.08 -51.30
C ASN A 431 14.27 -6.47 -52.44
N ALA A 432 15.58 -6.45 -52.15
CA ALA A 432 16.60 -6.91 -53.12
C ALA A 432 16.57 -8.43 -53.34
N LYS A 433 16.08 -9.24 -52.39
CA LYS A 433 15.89 -10.68 -52.61
C LYS A 433 14.54 -11.04 -53.22
N GLY A 434 13.55 -10.16 -53.15
CA GLY A 434 12.22 -10.33 -53.70
C GLY A 434 12.05 -9.78 -55.14
N ALA A 435 13.09 -9.16 -55.73
CA ALA A 435 13.05 -8.71 -57.12
C ALA A 435 12.96 -9.93 -58.05
N PRO A 436 12.01 -9.97 -59.01
CA PRO A 436 11.85 -11.07 -59.98
C PRO A 436 13.15 -11.34 -60.73
N GLN A 437 13.44 -12.62 -61.01
CA GLN A 437 14.65 -13.06 -61.73
C GLN A 437 14.78 -12.48 -63.13
N GLU A 438 13.76 -11.86 -63.71
CA GLU A 438 13.77 -11.21 -65.03
C GLU A 438 14.65 -9.96 -65.04
N GLU A 439 14.71 -9.12 -64.03
CA GLU A 439 15.62 -7.95 -64.05
C GLU A 439 17.10 -8.31 -63.86
N ARG A 440 17.44 -9.52 -63.44
CA ARG A 440 18.82 -10.01 -63.32
C ARG A 440 19.38 -10.49 -64.70
N LYS A 441 18.54 -10.84 -65.69
CA LYS A 441 18.99 -11.24 -67.01
C LYS A 441 19.29 -10.03 -67.86
N GLU A 442 18.51 -8.97 -67.77
CA GLU A 442 18.75 -7.76 -68.63
C GLU A 442 20.05 -7.03 -68.27
N ARG A 443 20.50 -7.04 -67.02
CA ARG A 443 21.79 -6.43 -66.60
C ARG A 443 23.03 -7.24 -67.01
N LYS A 444 22.92 -8.49 -67.46
CA LYS A 444 24.05 -9.31 -67.95
C LYS A 444 24.24 -9.24 -69.50
N GLU A 445 23.27 -8.71 -70.19
CA GLU A 445 23.35 -8.58 -71.69
C GLU A 445 23.86 -7.21 -72.13
N GLU A 446 24.09 -6.25 -71.23
CA GLU A 446 24.61 -4.92 -71.54
C GLU A 446 26.14 -4.74 -71.35
N GLU A 447 26.93 -5.80 -71.12
CA GLU A 447 28.39 -5.66 -71.19
C GLU A 447 28.86 -5.69 -72.64
N PRO A 448 29.50 -4.65 -73.19
CA PRO A 448 29.93 -4.59 -74.59
C PRO A 448 31.14 -5.54 -74.82
N GLN A 449 30.99 -6.44 -75.77
CA GLN A 449 32.10 -7.23 -76.32
C GLN A 449 33.11 -6.30 -77.01
N GLY A 450 34.14 -5.90 -76.32
CA GLY A 450 35.32 -5.22 -76.87
C GLY A 450 36.19 -6.24 -77.57
N GLY A 451 36.19 -6.19 -78.89
CA GLY A 451 36.98 -7.01 -79.74
C GLY A 451 38.49 -6.76 -79.67
N ALA A 452 39.23 -7.81 -79.57
CA ALA A 452 40.68 -7.80 -79.89
C ALA A 452 40.95 -8.33 -81.31
N LYS A 453 41.31 -7.45 -82.21
CA LYS A 453 42.00 -7.85 -83.44
C LYS A 453 43.47 -8.18 -83.14
N LYS A 454 43.87 -9.36 -83.52
CA LYS A 454 45.26 -9.72 -83.78
C LYS A 454 45.67 -9.19 -85.12
N GLU A 455 46.81 -8.58 -85.23
CA GLU A 455 47.72 -8.61 -86.38
C GLU A 455 49.18 -8.76 -85.87
N GLU A 456 49.77 -9.79 -86.49
CA GLU A 456 51.12 -10.30 -86.63
C GLU A 456 51.95 -10.75 -85.45
#